data_e067f27afffcf8e1a08dcb6e79040091
#
_entry.id   e067f27afffcf8e1a08dcb6e79040091
#
_cell.length_a   1.000
_cell.length_b   1.000
_cell.length_c   1.000
_cell.angle_alpha   90.00
_cell.angle_beta   90.00
_cell.angle_gamma   90.00
#
_symmetry.space_group_name_H-M   'P 1'
#
loop_
_entity.id
_entity.type
_entity.pdbx_description
1 polymer ?
#
loop_
_entity_poly.entity_id
_entity_poly.type
_entity_poly.pdbx_seq_one_letter_code
_entity_poly.pdbx_strand_id
1 'polypeptide(L)'
;MANLFMAGFLAAAISASFMGKLADIYGRKLACLTFCILYSLSCLSLLADHIAILVIGRILGGASTTLMFSVFESWMVTEFNKRFPDEAGSTLSGIFSVMTTLNSVVAIAAGIVAESVTDLVGTQKTPFMLAVAVLLCSFVAISHFWVCYPPSWNKPDTNDIVG
;
A
#
# COMPACT_ATOMS: atom_id res chain seq x y z
N MET A 1 23.07 -7.29 -7.94
CA MET A 1 21.91 -7.40 -7.04
C MET A 1 21.75 -6.18 -6.13
N ALA A 2 22.80 -5.76 -5.39
CA ALA A 2 22.73 -4.60 -4.48
C ALA A 2 22.20 -3.31 -5.13
N ASN A 3 22.67 -2.97 -6.33
CA ASN A 3 22.23 -1.76 -7.05
C ASN A 3 20.72 -1.76 -7.40
N LEU A 4 20.12 -2.93 -7.61
CA LEU A 4 18.68 -3.06 -7.86
C LEU A 4 17.86 -2.75 -6.60
N PHE A 5 18.33 -3.21 -5.44
CA PHE A 5 17.70 -2.87 -4.16
C PHE A 5 17.86 -1.39 -3.82
N MET A 6 19.05 -0.82 -4.02
CA MET A 6 19.28 0.62 -3.82
C MET A 6 18.34 1.48 -4.68
N ALA A 7 18.16 1.14 -5.94
CA ALA A 7 17.24 1.86 -6.83
C ALA A 7 15.80 1.86 -6.29
N GLY A 8 15.31 0.72 -5.77
CA GLY A 8 13.98 0.63 -5.16
C GLY A 8 13.84 1.48 -3.89
N PHE A 9 14.83 1.45 -2.99
CA PHE A 9 14.81 2.26 -1.77
C PHE A 9 14.91 3.76 -2.06
N LEU A 10 15.75 4.16 -3.01
CA LEU A 10 15.87 5.55 -3.42
C LEU A 10 14.57 6.06 -4.04
N ALA A 11 13.95 5.26 -4.90
CA ALA A 11 12.64 5.57 -5.47
C ALA A 11 11.56 5.71 -4.39
N ALA A 12 11.53 4.82 -3.39
CA ALA A 12 10.63 4.90 -2.24
C ALA A 12 10.84 6.20 -1.45
N ALA A 13 12.09 6.57 -1.16
CA ALA A 13 12.41 7.79 -0.42
C ALA A 13 11.97 9.06 -1.16
N ILE A 14 12.21 9.13 -2.47
CA ILE A 14 11.78 10.26 -3.30
C ILE A 14 10.25 10.32 -3.40
N SER A 15 9.63 9.16 -3.61
CA SER A 15 8.17 9.06 -3.76
C SER A 15 7.43 9.41 -2.48
N ALA A 16 8.01 9.16 -1.30
CA ALA A 16 7.39 9.44 0.00
C ALA A 16 6.90 10.89 0.14
N SER A 17 7.71 11.84 -0.36
CA SER A 17 7.39 13.28 -0.28
C SER A 17 6.18 13.70 -1.11
N PHE A 18 5.86 12.97 -2.17
CA PHE A 18 4.79 13.32 -3.12
C PHE A 18 3.53 12.46 -2.94
N MET A 19 3.70 11.19 -2.56
CA MET A 19 2.60 10.20 -2.53
C MET A 19 1.57 10.49 -1.45
N GLY A 20 1.98 11.04 -0.29
CA GLY A 20 1.05 11.46 0.76
C GLY A 20 0.08 12.53 0.26
N LYS A 21 0.57 13.57 -0.40
CA LYS A 21 -0.26 14.63 -0.98
C LYS A 21 -1.16 14.12 -2.11
N LEU A 22 -0.66 13.21 -2.95
CA LEU A 22 -1.45 12.60 -4.03
C LEU A 22 -2.63 11.80 -3.47
N ALA A 23 -2.39 11.02 -2.42
CA ALA A 23 -3.42 10.22 -1.76
C ALA A 23 -4.53 11.07 -1.16
N ASP A 24 -4.18 12.23 -0.62
CA ASP A 24 -5.15 13.18 -0.04
C ASP A 24 -6.00 13.86 -1.13
N ILE A 25 -5.42 14.17 -2.30
CA ILE A 25 -6.12 14.86 -3.41
C ILE A 25 -7.02 13.91 -4.18
N TYR A 26 -6.53 12.73 -4.56
CA TYR A 26 -7.26 11.78 -5.41
C TYR A 26 -8.22 10.86 -4.66
N GLY A 27 -8.14 10.87 -3.34
CA GLY A 27 -8.96 10.01 -2.49
C GLY A 27 -8.39 8.60 -2.29
N ARG A 28 -8.68 8.05 -1.14
CA ARG A 28 -8.07 6.83 -0.60
C ARG A 28 -8.36 5.57 -1.42
N LYS A 29 -9.58 5.44 -1.97
CA LYS A 29 -9.95 4.31 -2.83
C LYS A 29 -9.08 4.26 -4.09
N LEU A 30 -8.93 5.39 -4.74
CA LEU A 30 -8.15 5.52 -5.98
C LEU A 30 -6.67 5.24 -5.71
N ALA A 31 -6.14 5.71 -4.59
CA ALA A 31 -4.76 5.44 -4.18
C ALA A 31 -4.51 3.94 -3.92
N CYS A 32 -5.45 3.22 -3.26
CA CYS A 32 -5.35 1.77 -3.08
C CYS A 32 -5.42 0.99 -4.40
N LEU A 33 -6.29 1.40 -5.33
CA LEU A 33 -6.37 0.78 -6.66
C LEU A 33 -5.10 1.03 -7.46
N THR A 34 -4.56 2.24 -7.43
CA THR A 34 -3.29 2.60 -8.07
C THR A 34 -2.14 1.77 -7.50
N PHE A 35 -2.09 1.58 -6.18
CA PHE A 35 -1.13 0.68 -5.55
C PHE A 35 -1.19 -0.73 -6.13
N CYS A 36 -2.39 -1.33 -6.19
CA CYS A 36 -2.55 -2.69 -6.72
C CYS A 36 -2.04 -2.81 -8.16
N ILE A 37 -2.32 -1.82 -9.01
CA ILE A 37 -1.87 -1.81 -10.41
C ILE A 37 -0.35 -1.66 -10.49
N LEU A 38 0.23 -0.66 -9.83
CA LEU A 38 1.67 -0.38 -9.88
C LEU A 38 2.48 -1.56 -9.31
N TYR A 39 2.01 -2.13 -8.21
CA TYR A 39 2.70 -3.26 -7.58
C TYR A 39 2.59 -4.54 -8.42
N SER A 40 1.45 -4.78 -9.07
CA SER A 40 1.29 -5.90 -10.02
C SER A 40 2.23 -5.75 -11.22
N LEU A 41 2.37 -4.55 -11.79
CA LEU A 41 3.33 -4.26 -12.85
C LEU A 41 4.78 -4.47 -12.39
N SER A 42 5.10 -4.07 -11.16
CA SER A 42 6.40 -4.34 -10.55
C SER A 42 6.68 -5.84 -10.45
N CYS A 43 5.73 -6.63 -9.93
CA CYS A 43 5.88 -8.08 -9.83
C CYS A 43 6.03 -8.75 -11.21
N LEU A 44 5.29 -8.31 -12.21
CA LEU A 44 5.40 -8.82 -13.58
C LEU A 44 6.76 -8.47 -14.20
N SER A 45 7.31 -7.29 -13.93
CA SER A 45 8.63 -6.90 -14.41
C SER A 45 9.76 -7.77 -13.87
N LEU A 46 9.60 -8.35 -12.67
CA LEU A 46 10.56 -9.28 -12.08
C LEU A 46 10.59 -10.66 -12.79
N LEU A 47 9.60 -10.96 -13.61
CA LEU A 47 9.58 -12.16 -14.44
C LEU A 47 10.42 -12.00 -15.71
N ALA A 48 10.73 -10.74 -16.11
CA ALA A 48 11.54 -10.42 -17.28
C ALA A 48 13.03 -10.63 -16.97
N ASP A 49 13.78 -11.11 -17.96
CA ASP A 49 15.21 -11.37 -17.82
C ASP A 49 16.09 -10.16 -18.20
N HIS A 50 15.47 -9.01 -18.58
CA HIS A 50 16.18 -7.79 -18.93
C HIS A 50 16.42 -6.88 -17.73
N ILE A 51 17.68 -6.49 -17.51
CA ILE A 51 18.09 -5.64 -16.38
C ILE A 51 17.36 -4.29 -16.35
N ALA A 52 17.13 -3.66 -17.50
CA ALA A 52 16.42 -2.39 -17.60
C ALA A 52 14.97 -2.51 -17.08
N ILE A 53 14.26 -3.58 -17.43
CA ILE A 53 12.90 -3.85 -16.97
C ILE A 53 12.89 -4.12 -15.46
N LEU A 54 13.89 -4.85 -14.96
CA LEU A 54 14.06 -5.11 -13.54
C LEU A 54 14.26 -3.82 -12.73
N VAL A 55 15.08 -2.88 -13.23
CA VAL A 55 15.28 -1.58 -12.56
C VAL A 55 13.98 -0.77 -12.52
N ILE A 56 13.27 -0.67 -13.63
CA ILE A 56 11.97 0.02 -13.71
C ILE A 56 10.98 -0.62 -12.73
N GLY A 57 10.90 -1.94 -12.70
CA GLY A 57 10.06 -2.66 -11.75
C GLY A 57 10.39 -2.39 -10.29
N ARG A 58 11.67 -2.27 -9.95
CA ARG A 58 12.09 -1.91 -8.59
C ARG A 58 11.71 -0.49 -8.21
N ILE A 59 11.81 0.45 -9.16
CA ILE A 59 11.36 1.84 -8.96
C ILE A 59 9.84 1.89 -8.73
N LEU A 60 9.07 1.21 -9.57
CA LEU A 60 7.61 1.12 -9.42
C LEU A 60 7.20 0.44 -8.12
N GLY A 61 7.89 -0.65 -7.73
CA GLY A 61 7.66 -1.36 -6.48
C GLY A 61 7.94 -0.49 -5.25
N GLY A 62 9.04 0.26 -5.26
CA GLY A 62 9.37 1.20 -4.18
C GLY A 62 8.33 2.30 -4.05
N ALA A 63 7.94 2.94 -5.14
CA ALA A 63 6.92 3.99 -5.15
C ALA A 63 5.55 3.48 -4.68
N SER A 64 5.12 2.30 -5.13
CA SER A 64 3.84 1.72 -4.73
C SER A 64 3.81 1.32 -3.26
N THR A 65 4.90 0.76 -2.72
CA THR A 65 5.00 0.44 -1.29
C THR A 65 4.85 1.69 -0.43
N THR A 66 5.50 2.78 -0.81
CA THR A 66 5.36 4.07 -0.11
C THR A 66 3.93 4.60 -0.17
N LEU A 67 3.28 4.49 -1.33
CA LEU A 67 1.88 4.89 -1.49
C LEU A 67 0.97 4.12 -0.53
N MET A 68 1.14 2.81 -0.42
CA MET A 68 0.36 1.97 0.48
C MET A 68 0.49 2.44 1.94
N PHE A 69 1.71 2.58 2.45
CA PHE A 69 1.93 3.00 3.84
C PHE A 69 1.36 4.40 4.09
N SER A 70 1.64 5.36 3.23
CA SER A 70 1.14 6.74 3.37
C SER A 70 -0.39 6.82 3.42
N VAL A 71 -1.08 6.03 2.59
CA VAL A 71 -2.56 6.00 2.55
C VAL A 71 -3.13 5.43 3.84
N PHE A 72 -2.59 4.31 4.32
CA PHE A 72 -3.11 3.66 5.53
C PHE A 72 -2.81 4.48 6.78
N GLU A 73 -1.62 5.04 6.91
CA GLU A 73 -1.24 5.89 8.04
C GLU A 73 -2.08 7.15 8.10
N SER A 74 -2.22 7.87 7.00
CA SER A 74 -3.04 9.09 6.94
C SER A 74 -4.52 8.81 7.20
N TRP A 75 -5.04 7.68 6.70
CA TRP A 75 -6.40 7.26 6.97
C TRP A 75 -6.62 6.98 8.45
N MET A 76 -5.72 6.24 9.06
CA MET A 76 -5.84 5.85 10.47
C MET A 76 -5.80 7.06 11.39
N VAL A 77 -4.86 7.99 11.17
CA VAL A 77 -4.76 9.24 11.94
C VAL A 77 -6.04 10.08 11.79
N THR A 78 -6.55 10.20 10.57
CA THR A 78 -7.76 11.01 10.32
C THR A 78 -8.99 10.39 10.98
N GLU A 79 -9.15 9.07 10.89
CA GLU A 79 -10.31 8.38 11.47
C GLU A 79 -10.24 8.38 13.00
N PHE A 80 -9.05 8.21 13.57
CA PHE A 80 -8.82 8.30 15.00
C PHE A 80 -9.19 9.67 15.55
N ASN A 81 -8.67 10.75 14.95
CA ASN A 81 -8.97 12.12 15.38
C ASN A 81 -10.44 12.50 15.24
N LYS A 82 -11.18 11.87 14.32
CA LYS A 82 -12.64 12.08 14.19
C LYS A 82 -13.43 11.40 15.31
N ARG A 83 -12.98 10.23 15.75
CA ARG A 83 -13.72 9.42 16.74
C ARG A 83 -13.35 9.78 18.17
N PHE A 84 -12.12 10.21 18.40
CA PHE A 84 -11.54 10.46 19.72
C PHE A 84 -10.80 11.81 19.73
N PRO A 85 -11.53 12.94 19.60
CA PRO A 85 -10.90 14.26 19.52
C PRO A 85 -10.16 14.67 20.81
N ASP A 86 -10.56 14.11 21.95
CA ASP A 86 -10.01 14.45 23.27
C ASP A 86 -8.96 13.45 23.79
N GLU A 87 -8.71 12.35 23.06
CA GLU A 87 -7.71 11.37 23.47
C GLU A 87 -6.31 11.69 22.95
N ALA A 88 -5.37 11.74 23.88
CA ALA A 88 -3.98 12.07 23.61
C ALA A 88 -3.26 10.99 22.77
N GLY A 89 -2.16 11.41 22.12
CA GLY A 89 -1.35 10.60 21.22
C GLY A 89 -0.83 9.25 21.74
N SER A 90 -0.99 8.92 23.04
CA SER A 90 -0.61 7.64 23.61
C SER A 90 -1.45 6.48 23.07
N THR A 91 -2.76 6.68 22.89
CA THR A 91 -3.67 5.66 22.34
C THR A 91 -3.38 5.43 20.84
N LEU A 92 -3.13 6.49 20.09
CA LEU A 92 -2.73 6.41 18.69
C LEU A 92 -1.40 5.66 18.50
N SER A 93 -0.42 5.92 19.36
CA SER A 93 0.86 5.21 19.39
C SER A 93 0.67 3.72 19.64
N GLY A 94 -0.25 3.32 20.53
CA GLY A 94 -0.61 1.93 20.78
C GLY A 94 -1.18 1.24 19.54
N ILE A 95 -2.06 1.91 18.81
CA ILE A 95 -2.66 1.38 17.56
C ILE A 95 -1.58 1.18 16.49
N PHE A 96 -0.65 2.12 16.31
CA PHE A 96 0.47 1.98 15.39
C PHE A 96 1.38 0.81 15.76
N SER A 97 1.64 0.61 17.04
CA SER A 97 2.44 -0.52 17.53
C SER A 97 1.79 -1.87 17.18
N VAL A 98 0.49 -2.01 17.42
CA VAL A 98 -0.26 -3.23 17.07
C VAL A 98 -0.24 -3.45 15.55
N MET A 99 -0.47 -2.40 14.76
CA MET A 99 -0.46 -2.49 13.29
C MET A 99 0.90 -2.96 12.77
N THR A 100 1.99 -2.39 13.29
CA THR A 100 3.36 -2.77 12.89
C THR A 100 3.68 -4.21 13.30
N THR A 101 3.25 -4.62 14.50
CA THR A 101 3.45 -6.00 14.98
C THR A 101 2.69 -6.99 14.10
N LEU A 102 1.42 -6.73 13.80
CA LEU A 102 0.62 -7.58 12.91
C LEU A 102 1.23 -7.67 11.51
N ASN A 103 1.67 -6.54 10.95
CA ASN A 103 2.34 -6.51 9.66
C ASN A 103 3.61 -7.37 9.66
N SER A 104 4.40 -7.33 10.73
CA SER A 104 5.60 -8.16 10.87
C SER A 104 5.29 -9.65 10.94
N VAL A 105 4.26 -10.03 11.70
CA VAL A 105 3.80 -11.44 11.80
C VAL A 105 3.32 -11.95 10.44
N VAL A 106 2.51 -11.15 9.74
CA VAL A 106 2.04 -11.50 8.39
C VAL A 106 3.19 -11.61 7.40
N ALA A 107 4.19 -10.73 7.48
CA ALA A 107 5.37 -10.78 6.63
C ALA A 107 6.18 -12.08 6.83
N ILE A 108 6.36 -12.52 8.07
CA ILE A 108 7.03 -13.79 8.39
C ILE A 108 6.23 -14.97 7.81
N ALA A 109 4.92 -15.00 8.06
CA ALA A 109 4.04 -16.05 7.54
C ALA A 109 4.07 -16.09 6.00
N ALA A 110 4.00 -14.93 5.34
CA ALA A 110 4.09 -14.82 3.90
C ALA A 110 5.45 -15.32 3.35
N GLY A 111 6.55 -15.07 4.08
CA GLY A 111 7.88 -15.59 3.74
C GLY A 111 7.92 -17.12 3.75
N ILE A 112 7.37 -17.74 4.79
CA ILE A 112 7.29 -19.21 4.91
C ILE A 112 6.44 -19.81 3.77
N VAL A 113 5.31 -19.18 3.46
CA VAL A 113 4.45 -19.63 2.35
C VAL A 113 5.18 -19.49 1.01
N ALA A 114 5.89 -18.39 0.77
CA ALA A 114 6.63 -18.15 -0.44
C ALA A 114 7.73 -19.19 -0.65
N GLU A 115 8.48 -19.55 0.40
CA GLU A 115 9.50 -20.58 0.37
C GLU A 115 8.90 -21.94 0.08
N SER A 116 7.85 -22.34 0.81
CA SER A 116 7.15 -23.62 0.60
C SER A 116 6.63 -23.79 -0.82
N VAL A 117 6.06 -22.72 -1.40
CA VAL A 117 5.56 -22.74 -2.78
C VAL A 117 6.71 -22.83 -3.79
N THR A 118 7.84 -22.19 -3.50
CA THR A 118 9.05 -22.27 -4.34
C THR A 118 9.61 -23.68 -4.35
N ASP A 119 9.67 -24.34 -3.21
CA ASP A 119 10.16 -25.71 -3.06
C ASP A 119 9.27 -26.74 -3.79
N LEU A 120 7.94 -26.54 -3.71
CA LEU A 120 6.97 -27.42 -4.38
C LEU A 120 7.01 -27.31 -5.91
N VAL A 121 7.19 -26.12 -6.44
CA VAL A 121 7.13 -25.83 -7.88
C VAL A 121 8.53 -25.86 -8.53
N GLY A 122 9.59 -25.70 -7.73
CA GLY A 122 10.98 -25.68 -8.21
C GLY A 122 11.36 -24.43 -9.00
N THR A 123 10.55 -23.35 -8.94
CA THR A 123 10.79 -22.12 -9.70
C THR A 123 10.75 -20.90 -8.80
N GLN A 124 11.83 -20.12 -8.75
CA GLN A 124 11.94 -18.89 -7.96
C GLN A 124 10.99 -17.77 -8.41
N LYS A 125 10.35 -17.88 -9.56
CA LYS A 125 9.39 -16.91 -10.11
C LYS A 125 7.96 -17.10 -9.54
N THR A 126 7.66 -18.24 -8.95
CA THR A 126 6.33 -18.62 -8.47
C THR A 126 5.76 -17.69 -7.39
N PRO A 127 6.52 -17.25 -6.36
CA PRO A 127 5.99 -16.33 -5.35
C PRO A 127 5.50 -15.01 -5.93
N PHE A 128 6.14 -14.52 -6.99
CA PHE A 128 5.73 -13.28 -7.65
C PHE A 128 4.41 -13.45 -8.41
N MET A 129 4.19 -14.61 -9.03
CA MET A 129 2.90 -14.92 -9.67
C MET A 129 1.78 -15.05 -8.64
N LEU A 130 2.04 -15.67 -7.50
CA LEU A 130 1.10 -15.74 -6.40
C LEU A 130 0.76 -14.34 -5.87
N ALA A 131 1.77 -13.48 -5.70
CA ALA A 131 1.56 -12.10 -5.27
C ALA A 131 0.66 -11.32 -6.25
N VAL A 132 0.86 -11.48 -7.57
CA VAL A 132 -0.01 -10.86 -8.58
C VAL A 132 -1.44 -11.37 -8.47
N ALA A 133 -1.66 -12.66 -8.27
CA ALA A 133 -3.00 -13.22 -8.09
C ALA A 133 -3.71 -12.64 -6.86
N VAL A 134 -3.02 -12.56 -5.73
CA VAL A 134 -3.54 -11.95 -4.49
C VAL A 134 -3.85 -10.47 -4.68
N LEU A 135 -2.99 -9.73 -5.39
CA LEU A 135 -3.21 -8.30 -5.70
C LEU A 135 -4.43 -8.10 -6.61
N LEU A 136 -4.65 -8.95 -7.59
CA LEU A 136 -5.84 -8.90 -8.44
C LEU A 136 -7.11 -9.20 -7.63
N CYS A 137 -7.09 -10.18 -6.74
CA CYS A 137 -8.19 -10.44 -5.82
C CYS A 137 -8.46 -9.23 -4.91
N SER A 138 -7.42 -8.60 -4.39
CA SER A 138 -7.52 -7.39 -3.56
C SER A 138 -8.08 -6.22 -4.36
N PHE A 139 -7.65 -6.05 -5.60
CA PHE A 139 -8.18 -5.02 -6.51
C PHE A 139 -9.69 -5.17 -6.73
N VAL A 140 -10.15 -6.39 -7.02
CA VAL A 140 -11.58 -6.70 -7.18
C VAL A 140 -12.33 -6.46 -5.87
N ALA A 141 -11.81 -6.91 -4.74
CA ALA A 141 -12.43 -6.70 -3.44
C ALA A 141 -12.57 -5.20 -3.11
N ILE A 142 -11.52 -4.41 -3.29
CA ILE A 142 -11.54 -2.97 -3.06
C ILE A 142 -12.53 -2.27 -4.00
N SER A 143 -12.56 -2.65 -5.27
CA SER A 143 -13.47 -2.04 -6.23
C SER A 143 -14.95 -2.28 -5.90
N HIS A 144 -15.28 -3.49 -5.38
CA HIS A 144 -16.64 -3.89 -5.05
C HIS A 144 -17.10 -3.48 -3.64
N PHE A 145 -16.24 -3.68 -2.64
CA PHE A 145 -16.64 -3.52 -1.24
C PHE A 145 -16.32 -2.13 -0.66
N TRP A 146 -15.44 -1.38 -1.30
CA TRP A 146 -15.07 -0.06 -0.77
C TRP A 146 -16.13 0.98 -1.12
N VAL A 147 -16.93 1.34 -0.13
CA VAL A 147 -17.85 2.48 -0.25
C VAL A 147 -17.02 3.76 -0.32
N CYS A 148 -17.19 4.53 -1.41
CA CYS A 148 -16.56 5.82 -1.57
C CYS A 148 -17.17 6.79 -0.56
N TYR A 149 -16.48 7.07 0.55
CA TYR A 149 -16.78 8.25 1.34
C TYR A 149 -16.26 9.47 0.57
N PRO A 150 -17.13 10.45 0.27
CA PRO A 150 -16.68 11.69 -0.35
C PRO A 150 -15.63 12.38 0.54
N PRO A 151 -14.64 13.06 -0.05
CA PRO A 151 -13.67 13.83 0.70
C PRO A 151 -14.36 14.80 1.66
N SER A 152 -13.84 14.95 2.87
CA SER A 152 -14.47 15.74 3.95
C SER A 152 -14.67 17.23 3.62
N TRP A 153 -13.99 17.77 2.60
CA TRP A 153 -14.13 19.14 2.12
C TRP A 153 -15.42 19.37 1.30
N ASN A 154 -16.11 18.29 0.89
CA ASN A 154 -17.36 18.36 0.12
C ASN A 154 -18.61 18.12 0.99
N LYS A 155 -18.50 18.20 2.32
CA LYS A 155 -19.68 18.26 3.18
C LYS A 155 -20.22 19.68 3.12
N PRO A 156 -21.45 19.89 2.62
CA PRO A 156 -22.12 21.18 2.87
C PRO A 156 -22.19 21.35 4.38
N ASP A 157 -21.76 22.52 4.86
CA ASP A 157 -21.87 22.88 6.28
C ASP A 157 -23.34 22.69 6.69
N THR A 158 -23.54 21.88 7.73
CA THR A 158 -24.89 21.61 8.28
C THR A 158 -25.53 22.87 8.89
N ASN A 159 -24.82 23.99 8.90
CA ASN A 159 -25.32 25.29 9.37
C ASN A 159 -26.16 26.06 8.32
N ASP A 160 -26.13 25.59 7.03
CA ASP A 160 -26.93 26.27 6.00
C ASP A 160 -28.38 25.71 5.86
N ILE A 161 -28.76 24.75 6.74
CA ILE A 161 -30.10 24.12 6.69
C ILE A 161 -31.03 24.66 7.78
N VAL A 162 -30.54 25.53 8.65
CA VAL A 162 -31.36 26.19 9.69
C VAL A 162 -31.39 27.68 9.40
N GLY A 163 -32.21 28.03 8.41
CA GLY A 163 -32.59 29.38 8.07
C GLY A 163 -34.02 29.36 7.56
#